data_d50a50cf4cd33ff60c66ff05ca4c7fe9
#
_entry.id   d50a50cf4cd33ff60c66ff05ca4c7fe9
#
_cell.length_a   1.000
_cell.length_b   1.000
_cell.length_c   1.000
_cell.angle_alpha   90.00
_cell.angle_beta   90.00
_cell.angle_gamma   90.00
#
_symmetry.space_group_name_H-M   'P 1'
#
loop_
_entity.id
_entity.type
_entity.pdbx_description
1 polymer ?
#
loop_
_entity_poly.entity_id
_entity_poly.type
_entity_poly.pdbx_seq_one_letter_code
_entity_poly.pdbx_strand_id
1 'polypeptide(L)'
;MKEISLVDTRLVITDTYRSSGSINNFHDALKVILDNFCDLDREYLFVINMSVALKPMNCCVVGVGSVDGALVSQREVFKTALISGAKNILIAHNHPSGNLTPSVQDIQTTERIKKSCDLLGLQLLDSVIFNYDKDIYSIMSEKLEHYENHDDKNMTFVNQRISLVEGTGSQKHIL
;
A
#
# COMPACT_ATOMS: atom_id res chain seq x y z
N MET A 1 9.85 -40.92 23.52
CA MET A 1 10.33 -40.53 22.17
C MET A 1 10.05 -39.06 21.99
N LYS A 2 11.02 -38.28 21.50
CA LYS A 2 10.77 -36.89 21.11
C LYS A 2 10.52 -36.84 19.59
N GLU A 3 9.45 -36.24 19.16
CA GLU A 3 9.05 -36.19 17.77
C GLU A 3 9.17 -34.77 17.23
N ILE A 4 9.53 -34.61 15.96
CA ILE A 4 9.52 -33.36 15.20
C ILE A 4 8.57 -33.57 14.01
N SER A 5 7.59 -32.68 13.87
CA SER A 5 6.66 -32.71 12.75
C SER A 5 7.27 -32.06 11.52
N LEU A 6 7.19 -32.73 10.37
CA LEU A 6 7.42 -32.11 9.07
C LEU A 6 6.16 -31.34 8.69
N VAL A 7 6.30 -30.07 8.37
CA VAL A 7 5.19 -29.18 7.99
C VAL A 7 5.40 -28.60 6.59
N ASP A 8 4.30 -28.36 5.90
CA ASP A 8 4.24 -27.63 4.65
C ASP A 8 3.44 -26.35 4.83
N THR A 9 3.79 -25.29 4.08
CA THR A 9 3.10 -24.01 4.12
C THR A 9 2.53 -23.67 2.75
N ARG A 10 1.27 -23.24 2.70
CA ARG A 10 0.59 -22.86 1.47
C ARG A 10 -0.29 -21.62 1.66
N LEU A 11 -0.50 -20.88 0.58
CA LEU A 11 -1.51 -19.84 0.51
C LEU A 11 -2.88 -20.45 0.27
N VAL A 12 -3.90 -19.89 0.91
CA VAL A 12 -5.30 -20.25 0.69
C VAL A 12 -6.01 -18.99 0.16
N ILE A 13 -6.66 -19.13 -0.99
CA ILE A 13 -7.51 -18.07 -1.55
C ILE A 13 -8.78 -18.02 -0.70
N THR A 14 -9.02 -16.87 -0.05
CA THR A 14 -10.20 -16.66 0.79
C THR A 14 -11.30 -15.91 0.04
N ASP A 15 -10.91 -15.07 -0.94
CA ASP A 15 -11.83 -14.32 -1.77
C ASP A 15 -11.20 -13.98 -3.13
N THR A 16 -12.01 -13.54 -4.10
CA THR A 16 -11.54 -13.13 -5.43
C THR A 16 -12.23 -11.86 -5.87
N TYR A 17 -11.47 -10.78 -6.00
CA TYR A 17 -11.94 -9.50 -6.51
C TYR A 17 -11.61 -9.39 -8.00
N ARG A 18 -12.58 -8.90 -8.79
CA ARG A 18 -12.47 -8.80 -10.24
C ARG A 18 -12.34 -7.36 -10.69
N SER A 19 -11.55 -7.13 -11.72
CA SER A 19 -11.55 -5.90 -12.50
C SER A 19 -12.37 -6.07 -13.76
N SER A 20 -12.88 -4.98 -14.31
CA SER A 20 -13.52 -4.96 -15.63
C SER A 20 -12.53 -5.22 -16.79
N GLY A 21 -11.22 -5.10 -16.50
CA GLY A 21 -10.13 -5.29 -17.46
C GLY A 21 -9.09 -6.34 -17.02
N SER A 22 -8.04 -6.48 -17.81
CA SER A 22 -6.90 -7.34 -17.47
C SER A 22 -6.06 -6.70 -16.37
N ILE A 23 -5.60 -7.50 -15.41
CA ILE A 23 -4.69 -7.06 -14.35
C ILE A 23 -3.27 -7.48 -14.75
N ASN A 24 -2.51 -6.54 -15.33
CA ASN A 24 -1.19 -6.82 -15.91
C ASN A 24 -0.03 -6.12 -15.19
N ASN A 25 -0.30 -5.12 -14.40
CA ASN A 25 0.70 -4.29 -13.71
C ASN A 25 0.18 -3.85 -12.34
N PHE A 26 0.98 -3.10 -11.59
CA PHE A 26 0.62 -2.67 -10.25
C PHE A 26 -0.52 -1.63 -10.23
N HIS A 27 -0.65 -0.78 -11.26
CA HIS A 27 -1.75 0.18 -11.36
C HIS A 27 -3.09 -0.54 -11.51
N ASP A 28 -3.16 -1.59 -12.33
CA ASP A 28 -4.35 -2.40 -12.48
C ASP A 28 -4.74 -3.07 -11.15
N ALA A 29 -3.75 -3.57 -10.41
CA ALA A 29 -3.99 -4.18 -9.09
C ALA A 29 -4.43 -3.15 -8.06
N LEU A 30 -3.85 -1.95 -8.07
CA LEU A 30 -4.26 -0.86 -7.20
C LEU A 30 -5.69 -0.41 -7.51
N LYS A 31 -6.08 -0.38 -8.79
CA LYS A 31 -7.46 -0.14 -9.20
C LYS A 31 -8.44 -1.11 -8.55
N VAL A 32 -8.12 -2.40 -8.55
CA VAL A 32 -8.98 -3.40 -7.90
C VAL A 32 -9.15 -3.09 -6.42
N ILE A 33 -8.09 -2.65 -5.73
CA ILE A 33 -8.16 -2.24 -4.33
C ILE A 33 -9.07 -1.02 -4.18
N LEU A 34 -8.87 0.02 -4.97
CA LEU A 34 -9.67 1.23 -4.91
C LEU A 34 -11.16 0.97 -5.19
N ASP A 35 -11.46 0.14 -6.19
CA ASP A 35 -12.84 -0.16 -6.57
C ASP A 35 -13.60 -0.98 -5.51
N ASN A 36 -12.88 -1.71 -4.64
CA ASN A 36 -13.51 -2.61 -3.67
C ASN A 36 -13.29 -2.19 -2.20
N PHE A 37 -12.32 -1.31 -1.92
CA PHE A 37 -11.89 -1.02 -0.55
C PHE A 37 -11.71 0.47 -0.24
N CYS A 38 -12.14 1.39 -1.11
CA CYS A 38 -12.02 2.82 -0.83
C CYS A 38 -12.97 3.31 0.29
N ASP A 39 -14.09 2.62 0.53
CA ASP A 39 -15.14 3.01 1.50
C ASP A 39 -15.06 2.16 2.78
N LEU A 40 -13.87 2.06 3.36
CA LEU A 40 -13.67 1.31 4.61
C LEU A 40 -13.73 2.25 5.83
N ASP A 41 -14.36 1.78 6.91
CA ASP A 41 -14.59 2.53 8.15
C ASP A 41 -13.34 2.70 9.05
N ARG A 42 -12.27 1.99 8.72
CA ARG A 42 -10.99 1.99 9.45
C ARG A 42 -9.82 1.79 8.50
N GLU A 43 -8.61 1.95 9.02
CA GLU A 43 -7.40 1.74 8.24
C GLU A 43 -7.15 0.26 7.95
N TYR A 44 -6.89 -0.06 6.70
CA TYR A 44 -6.45 -1.37 6.24
C TYR A 44 -5.12 -1.23 5.53
N LEU A 45 -4.22 -2.15 5.81
CA LEU A 45 -2.96 -2.25 5.07
C LEU A 45 -3.00 -3.47 4.17
N PHE A 46 -2.77 -3.23 2.89
CA PHE A 46 -2.69 -4.24 1.84
C PHE A 46 -1.25 -4.44 1.39
N VAL A 47 -0.90 -5.67 1.07
CA VAL A 47 0.32 -6.01 0.36
C VAL A 47 -0.06 -6.69 -0.94
N ILE A 48 0.37 -6.12 -2.05
CA ILE A 48 0.24 -6.71 -3.37
C ILE A 48 1.58 -7.40 -3.69
N ASN A 49 1.54 -8.72 -3.82
CA ASN A 49 2.69 -9.53 -4.18
C ASN A 49 2.80 -9.62 -5.69
N MET A 50 4.00 -9.38 -6.23
CA MET A 50 4.22 -9.28 -7.66
C MET A 50 5.41 -10.12 -8.12
N SER A 51 5.29 -10.67 -9.33
CA SER A 51 6.34 -11.44 -9.97
C SER A 51 7.53 -10.57 -10.42
N VAL A 52 8.59 -11.21 -10.92
CA VAL A 52 9.73 -10.52 -11.57
C VAL A 52 9.27 -9.65 -12.74
N ALA A 53 8.26 -10.08 -13.47
CA ALA A 53 7.70 -9.36 -14.62
C ALA A 53 6.69 -8.26 -14.20
N LEU A 54 6.66 -7.88 -12.90
CA LEU A 54 5.74 -6.89 -12.33
C LEU A 54 4.26 -7.23 -12.51
N LYS A 55 3.94 -8.51 -12.69
CA LYS A 55 2.55 -8.97 -12.74
C LYS A 55 2.04 -9.28 -11.34
N PRO A 56 0.88 -8.76 -10.95
CA PRO A 56 0.25 -9.11 -9.68
C PRO A 56 -0.02 -10.61 -9.57
N MET A 57 0.32 -11.19 -8.43
CA MET A 57 0.13 -12.60 -8.11
C MET A 57 -1.02 -12.80 -7.13
N ASN A 58 -1.05 -11.99 -6.09
CA ASN A 58 -2.11 -11.94 -5.08
C ASN A 58 -2.03 -10.65 -4.27
N CYS A 59 -3.06 -10.42 -3.47
CA CYS A 59 -3.15 -9.33 -2.51
C CYS A 59 -3.53 -9.89 -1.14
N CYS A 60 -2.97 -9.32 -0.08
CA CYS A 60 -3.28 -9.72 1.29
C CYS A 60 -3.54 -8.49 2.16
N VAL A 61 -4.56 -8.56 3.01
CA VAL A 61 -4.71 -7.65 4.14
C VAL A 61 -3.75 -8.11 5.23
N VAL A 62 -2.81 -7.26 5.59
CA VAL A 62 -1.76 -7.57 6.59
C VAL A 62 -1.86 -6.74 7.85
N GLY A 63 -2.76 -5.78 7.87
CA GLY A 63 -3.07 -4.96 9.04
C GLY A 63 -4.46 -4.38 8.94
N VAL A 64 -5.14 -4.33 10.09
CA VAL A 64 -6.42 -3.63 10.26
C VAL A 64 -6.25 -2.75 11.48
N GLY A 65 -6.33 -1.43 11.29
CA GLY A 65 -6.15 -0.45 12.35
C GLY A 65 -7.34 -0.37 13.29
N SER A 66 -7.06 -0.02 14.54
CA SER A 66 -8.01 0.64 15.41
C SER A 66 -7.90 2.16 15.20
N VAL A 67 -8.86 2.92 15.74
CA VAL A 67 -8.88 4.39 15.67
C VAL A 67 -7.58 5.04 16.18
N ASP A 68 -6.76 4.30 16.93
CA ASP A 68 -5.50 4.74 17.54
C ASP A 68 -4.23 4.34 16.76
N GLY A 69 -4.37 3.82 15.54
CA GLY A 69 -3.28 3.45 14.64
C GLY A 69 -2.98 1.95 14.58
N ALA A 70 -2.59 1.48 13.40
CA ALA A 70 -2.19 0.09 13.18
C ALA A 70 -0.70 -0.08 13.37
N LEU A 71 -0.30 -0.98 14.28
CA LEU A 71 1.06 -1.50 14.30
C LEU A 71 1.23 -2.49 13.15
N VAL A 72 1.90 -2.05 12.09
CA VAL A 72 2.22 -2.93 10.95
C VAL A 72 3.28 -3.93 11.36
N SER A 73 2.90 -5.19 11.43
CA SER A 73 3.84 -6.28 11.64
C SER A 73 4.59 -6.60 10.35
N GLN A 74 5.87 -6.33 10.29
CA GLN A 74 6.72 -6.72 9.15
C GLN A 74 6.62 -8.23 8.86
N ARG A 75 6.44 -9.06 9.89
CA ARG A 75 6.26 -10.50 9.74
C ARG A 75 5.05 -10.81 8.83
N GLU A 76 3.93 -10.13 9.02
CA GLU A 76 2.73 -10.36 8.20
C GLU A 76 2.93 -9.83 6.77
N VAL A 77 3.61 -8.70 6.59
CA VAL A 77 3.96 -8.16 5.27
C VAL A 77 4.79 -9.17 4.47
N PHE A 78 5.86 -9.70 5.05
CA PHE A 78 6.80 -10.57 4.33
C PHE A 78 6.36 -12.03 4.25
N LYS A 79 5.54 -12.49 5.17
CA LYS A 79 5.02 -13.86 5.17
C LYS A 79 4.37 -14.23 3.84
N THR A 80 3.46 -13.39 3.35
CA THR A 80 2.75 -13.65 2.10
C THR A 80 3.66 -13.50 0.88
N ALA A 81 4.55 -12.51 0.88
CA ALA A 81 5.51 -12.29 -0.19
C ALA A 81 6.45 -13.50 -0.39
N LEU A 82 7.01 -14.00 0.71
CA LEU A 82 7.93 -15.15 0.69
C LEU A 82 7.22 -16.44 0.27
N ILE A 83 6.04 -16.73 0.81
CA ILE A 83 5.26 -17.93 0.44
C ILE A 83 4.80 -17.86 -1.02
N SER A 84 4.49 -16.66 -1.53
CA SER A 84 4.12 -16.46 -2.95
C SER A 84 5.30 -16.60 -3.91
N GLY A 85 6.54 -16.57 -3.43
CA GLY A 85 7.71 -16.45 -4.30
C GLY A 85 7.75 -15.10 -5.02
N ALA A 86 7.18 -14.05 -4.43
CA ALA A 86 7.18 -12.72 -5.01
C ALA A 86 8.60 -12.17 -5.12
N LYS A 87 8.85 -11.35 -6.12
CA LYS A 87 10.09 -10.57 -6.25
C LYS A 87 9.89 -9.12 -5.87
N ASN A 88 8.69 -8.62 -6.09
CA ASN A 88 8.33 -7.23 -5.84
C ASN A 88 7.09 -7.19 -4.97
N ILE A 89 6.97 -6.15 -4.15
CA ILE A 89 5.76 -5.85 -3.36
C ILE A 89 5.38 -4.38 -3.54
N LEU A 90 4.08 -4.14 -3.49
CA LEU A 90 3.49 -2.81 -3.35
C LEU A 90 2.68 -2.81 -2.06
N ILE A 91 2.79 -1.75 -1.28
CA ILE A 91 2.00 -1.55 -0.07
C ILE A 91 0.97 -0.47 -0.34
N ALA A 92 -0.26 -0.70 0.09
CA ALA A 92 -1.34 0.28 0.00
C ALA A 92 -2.11 0.33 1.32
N HIS A 93 -2.44 1.51 1.81
CA HIS A 93 -3.34 1.66 2.95
C HIS A 93 -4.32 2.82 2.72
N ASN A 94 -5.52 2.68 3.25
CA ASN A 94 -6.52 3.72 3.17
C ASN A 94 -6.46 4.64 4.37
N HIS A 95 -6.79 5.91 4.15
CA HIS A 95 -7.08 6.87 5.21
C HIS A 95 -8.58 7.21 5.22
N PRO A 96 -9.38 6.67 6.18
CA PRO A 96 -10.81 6.96 6.28
C PRO A 96 -11.13 8.43 6.48
N SER A 97 -10.19 9.20 7.03
CA SER A 97 -10.32 10.66 7.19
C SER A 97 -10.34 11.43 5.88
N GLY A 98 -9.97 10.80 4.76
CA GLY A 98 -9.77 11.44 3.46
C GLY A 98 -8.45 12.19 3.31
N ASN A 99 -7.71 12.41 4.38
CA ASN A 99 -6.41 13.13 4.32
C ASN A 99 -5.30 12.19 3.83
N LEU A 100 -4.70 12.51 2.70
CA LEU A 100 -3.63 11.71 2.09
C LEU A 100 -2.21 12.08 2.57
N THR A 101 -2.08 13.06 3.46
CA THR A 101 -0.79 13.43 4.02
C THR A 101 -0.24 12.27 4.85
N PRO A 102 0.94 11.73 4.52
CA PRO A 102 1.52 10.64 5.28
C PRO A 102 1.86 11.08 6.71
N SER A 103 1.55 10.26 7.67
CA SER A 103 2.02 10.44 9.03
C SER A 103 3.52 10.11 9.15
N VAL A 104 4.16 10.57 10.21
CA VAL A 104 5.55 10.19 10.53
C VAL A 104 5.67 8.66 10.63
N GLN A 105 4.64 7.99 11.13
CA GLN A 105 4.61 6.53 11.27
C GLN A 105 4.54 5.82 9.91
N ASP A 106 3.82 6.36 8.94
CA ASP A 106 3.74 5.80 7.59
C ASP A 106 5.09 5.87 6.88
N ILE A 107 5.76 7.01 6.98
CA ILE A 107 7.11 7.21 6.44
C ILE A 107 8.10 6.23 7.08
N GLN A 108 8.14 6.16 8.42
CA GLN A 108 9.03 5.25 9.14
C GLN A 108 8.74 3.78 8.84
N THR A 109 7.46 3.42 8.67
CA THR A 109 7.05 2.06 8.31
C THR A 109 7.50 1.71 6.89
N THR A 110 7.31 2.62 5.94
CA THR A 110 7.79 2.48 4.56
C THR A 110 9.30 2.27 4.51
N GLU A 111 10.07 3.09 5.24
CA GLU A 111 11.53 2.94 5.32
C GLU A 111 11.96 1.60 5.92
N ARG A 112 11.31 1.16 7.00
CA ARG A 112 11.60 -0.13 7.64
C ARG A 112 11.31 -1.29 6.68
N ILE A 113 10.20 -1.24 5.97
CA ILE A 113 9.83 -2.29 5.01
C ILE A 113 10.83 -2.29 3.84
N LYS A 114 11.20 -1.13 3.31
CA LYS A 114 12.20 -1.01 2.25
C LYS A 114 13.52 -1.67 2.63
N LYS A 115 14.06 -1.35 3.82
CA LYS A 115 15.29 -1.97 4.34
C LYS A 115 15.16 -3.49 4.50
N SER A 116 14.00 -3.98 4.92
CA SER A 116 13.76 -5.41 5.06
C SER A 116 13.60 -6.11 3.71
N CYS A 117 13.04 -5.44 2.70
CA CYS A 117 13.02 -5.93 1.32
C CYS A 117 14.43 -6.20 0.81
N ASP A 118 15.35 -5.26 1.01
CA ASP A 118 16.75 -5.39 0.58
C ASP A 118 17.41 -6.64 1.19
N LEU A 119 17.17 -6.88 2.50
CA LEU A 119 17.70 -8.06 3.20
C LEU A 119 17.10 -9.38 2.70
N LEU A 120 15.84 -9.38 2.29
CA LEU A 120 15.11 -10.56 1.83
C LEU A 120 15.22 -10.78 0.32
N GLY A 121 15.95 -9.93 -0.41
CA GLY A 121 16.06 -10.00 -1.85
C GLY A 121 14.76 -9.65 -2.58
N LEU A 122 13.87 -8.92 -1.93
CA LEU A 122 12.64 -8.35 -2.48
C LEU A 122 12.86 -6.90 -2.90
N GLN A 123 11.94 -6.34 -3.68
CA GLN A 123 11.89 -4.92 -4.00
C GLN A 123 10.55 -4.33 -3.55
N LEU A 124 10.58 -3.26 -2.76
CA LEU A 124 9.42 -2.42 -2.53
C LEU A 124 9.27 -1.48 -3.72
N LEU A 125 8.18 -1.62 -4.48
CA LEU A 125 7.90 -0.75 -5.64
C LEU A 125 7.42 0.61 -5.20
N ASP A 126 6.47 0.62 -4.27
CA ASP A 126 5.94 1.84 -3.66
C ASP A 126 5.20 1.52 -2.35
N SER A 127 4.90 2.58 -1.60
CA SER A 127 3.98 2.60 -0.48
C SER A 127 2.98 3.72 -0.71
N VAL A 128 1.71 3.39 -0.89
CA VAL A 128 0.67 4.35 -1.28
C VAL A 128 -0.40 4.50 -0.21
N ILE A 129 -0.88 5.72 -0.07
CA ILE A 129 -2.06 6.08 0.73
C ILE A 129 -3.20 6.35 -0.24
N PHE A 130 -4.40 5.88 0.07
CA PHE A 130 -5.59 6.18 -0.72
C PHE A 130 -6.78 6.58 0.15
N ASN A 131 -7.76 7.28 -0.44
CA ASN A 131 -8.97 7.73 0.23
C ASN A 131 -10.25 7.24 -0.49
N TYR A 132 -11.41 7.61 0.05
CA TYR A 132 -12.71 7.27 -0.52
C TYR A 132 -12.99 7.95 -1.89
N ASP A 133 -12.31 9.06 -2.21
CA ASP A 133 -12.39 9.74 -3.51
C ASP A 133 -11.51 9.06 -4.57
N LYS A 134 -10.81 7.98 -4.19
CA LYS A 134 -9.84 7.25 -5.02
C LYS A 134 -8.62 8.09 -5.40
N ASP A 135 -8.32 9.13 -4.64
CA ASP A 135 -7.04 9.81 -4.72
C ASP A 135 -5.95 8.95 -4.08
N ILE A 136 -4.76 9.02 -4.63
CA ILE A 136 -3.60 8.22 -4.21
C ILE A 136 -2.43 9.14 -3.95
N TYR A 137 -1.76 8.96 -2.82
CA TYR A 137 -0.48 9.56 -2.53
C TYR A 137 0.62 8.51 -2.47
N SER A 138 1.63 8.64 -3.33
CA SER A 138 2.84 7.81 -3.29
C SER A 138 3.83 8.37 -2.28
N ILE A 139 4.16 7.59 -1.25
CA ILE A 139 5.15 8.00 -0.24
C ILE A 139 6.58 8.00 -0.83
N MET A 140 6.89 7.07 -1.73
CA MET A 140 8.25 6.97 -2.28
C MET A 140 8.56 8.01 -3.35
N SER A 141 7.57 8.44 -4.11
CA SER A 141 7.73 9.47 -5.16
C SER A 141 7.27 10.86 -4.72
N GLU A 142 6.62 10.96 -3.56
CA GLU A 142 6.02 12.20 -3.03
C GLU A 142 5.04 12.86 -4.03
N LYS A 143 4.21 12.03 -4.67
CA LYS A 143 3.25 12.48 -5.68
C LYS A 143 1.82 12.16 -5.30
N LEU A 144 0.93 13.10 -5.61
CA LEU A 144 -0.51 12.90 -5.56
C LEU A 144 -1.03 12.54 -6.95
N GLU A 145 -1.88 11.53 -7.02
CA GLU A 145 -2.52 11.08 -8.25
C GLU A 145 -4.02 10.91 -7.99
N HIS A 146 -4.85 11.37 -8.92
CA HIS A 146 -6.30 11.14 -8.89
C HIS A 146 -6.67 10.02 -9.85
N TYR A 147 -7.44 9.08 -9.36
CA TYR A 147 -7.89 7.95 -10.15
C TYR A 147 -9.26 8.26 -10.76
N GLU A 148 -9.29 8.76 -11.98
CA GLU A 148 -10.54 8.93 -12.74
C GLU A 148 -11.00 7.60 -13.34
N ASN A 149 -12.29 7.30 -13.18
CA ASN A 149 -12.91 6.09 -13.71
C ASN A 149 -13.21 6.30 -15.21
N HIS A 150 -12.17 6.39 -16.04
CA HIS A 150 -12.32 6.41 -17.49
C HIS A 150 -12.26 4.97 -18.02
N ASP A 151 -13.34 4.56 -18.71
CA ASP A 151 -13.40 3.35 -19.54
C ASP A 151 -12.40 3.39 -20.71
N ASP A 152 -11.49 4.37 -20.75
CA ASP A 152 -10.57 4.63 -21.84
C ASP A 152 -9.10 4.44 -21.47
N LYS A 153 -8.37 3.86 -22.40
CA LYS A 153 -7.04 3.28 -22.42
C LYS A 153 -5.85 4.21 -22.12
N ASN A 154 -6.05 5.39 -21.55
CA ASN A 154 -4.97 6.32 -21.23
C ASN A 154 -5.12 6.88 -19.82
N MET A 155 -4.31 6.39 -18.92
CA MET A 155 -4.08 7.01 -17.62
C MET A 155 -3.40 8.37 -17.84
N THR A 156 -4.08 9.46 -17.55
CA THR A 156 -3.49 10.80 -17.56
C THR A 156 -3.04 11.14 -16.14
N PHE A 157 -1.74 11.12 -15.90
CA PHE A 157 -1.16 11.52 -14.61
C PHE A 157 -1.20 13.05 -14.48
N VAL A 158 -1.96 13.55 -13.53
CA VAL A 158 -1.92 14.96 -13.15
C VAL A 158 -0.84 15.15 -12.08
N ASN A 159 0.34 15.59 -12.49
CA ASN A 159 1.43 15.91 -11.59
C ASN A 159 1.14 17.22 -10.83
N GLN A 160 0.58 17.15 -9.63
CA GLN A 160 0.57 18.28 -8.70
C GLN A 160 1.58 18.03 -7.57
N ARG A 161 2.61 18.86 -7.50
CA ARG A 161 3.48 18.94 -6.32
C ARG A 161 2.69 19.60 -5.19
N ILE A 162 2.48 18.87 -4.11
CA ILE A 162 2.02 19.48 -2.86
C ILE A 162 3.20 20.26 -2.29
N SER A 163 3.13 21.60 -2.34
CA SER A 163 4.04 22.46 -1.58
C SER A 163 3.67 22.32 -0.11
N LEU A 164 4.57 21.73 0.67
CA LEU A 164 4.48 21.79 2.13
C LEU A 164 4.50 23.27 2.53
N VAL A 165 3.37 23.75 3.03
CA VAL A 165 3.29 25.09 3.63
C VAL A 165 4.00 24.99 4.97
N GLU A 166 5.26 25.40 5.01
CA GLU A 166 5.96 25.67 6.26
C GLU A 166 5.22 26.81 6.96
N GLY A 167 4.50 26.46 8.02
CA GLY A 167 3.89 27.43 8.92
C GLY A 167 4.96 28.19 9.68
N THR A 168 5.43 29.30 9.11
CA THR A 168 6.22 30.29 9.85
C THR A 168 5.30 31.00 10.84
N GLY A 169 5.26 30.45 12.06
CA GLY A 169 4.68 31.13 13.22
C GLY A 169 5.51 32.35 13.58
N SER A 170 5.13 33.51 13.05
CA SER A 170 5.67 34.78 13.46
C SER A 170 5.07 35.17 14.83
N GLN A 171 5.82 34.95 15.89
CA GLN A 171 5.52 35.60 17.18
C GLN A 171 5.81 37.11 17.07
N LYS A 172 4.74 37.91 16.99
CA LYS A 172 4.85 39.32 17.29
C LYS A 172 4.68 39.52 18.78
N HIS A 173 5.79 39.89 19.48
CA HIS A 173 5.73 40.59 20.73
C HIS A 173 5.10 41.95 20.49
N ILE A 174 4.06 42.28 21.26
CA ILE A 174 3.59 43.66 21.45
C ILE A 174 3.80 43.98 22.92
N LEU A 175 4.44 45.11 23.15
CA LEU A 175 4.73 45.79 24.39
C LEU A 175 3.52 45.95 25.31
#